data_ae3a9520dca0511793e9cf997433a04b
#
_entry.id   ae3a9520dca0511793e9cf997433a04b
#
_cell.length_a   1.000
_cell.length_b   1.000
_cell.length_c   1.000
_cell.angle_alpha   90.00
_cell.angle_beta   90.00
_cell.angle_gamma   90.00
#
_symmetry.space_group_name_H-M   'P 1'
#
loop_
_entity.id
_entity.type
_entity.pdbx_description
1 polymer ?
#
loop_
_entity_poly.entity_id
_entity_poly.type
_entity_poly.pdbx_seq_one_letter_code
_entity_poly.pdbx_strand_id
1 'polypeptide(L)'
;MADVKKIATRDSYGNTLKELAAEGHDDLVVLDADLAAATKTGMFQKAYPDRHFDCGIAEGNMVGVAAGLATMGYVPFVSSFAMFAAGRAFEQVRNSVGYPHLNVKIGATHGGISVGEDGASHQCCEDFALMRSIPGMTVICPADDIEARAAVRAAYAMEGPVYLRFGRLAVPVFHDEANYHFELGKGEQLTEGTDIAIIANGLMTYEAIKAGEALEAMGIHARIVNMSTIKPLDEELVLKCAKECGKIITCEEHSIIGGLGEAVCSYLAETYPVPVKRIGVNDKFGCSGPAWDLLKKFGLDAATICKTAHEMLGK
;
A
#
# COMPACT_ATOMS: atom_id res chain seq x y z
N MET A 1 -19.31 -19.48 -7.52
CA MET A 1 -18.57 -18.68 -6.53
C MET A 1 -19.52 -17.60 -6.03
N ALA A 2 -19.68 -17.47 -4.71
CA ALA A 2 -20.48 -16.37 -4.16
C ALA A 2 -19.87 -15.05 -4.65
N ASP A 3 -20.74 -14.05 -4.88
CA ASP A 3 -20.33 -12.74 -5.36
C ASP A 3 -19.54 -12.07 -4.22
N VAL A 4 -18.20 -12.12 -4.29
CA VAL A 4 -17.33 -11.56 -3.25
C VAL A 4 -17.46 -10.05 -3.28
N LYS A 5 -17.83 -9.45 -2.16
CA LYS A 5 -17.92 -7.99 -2.01
C LYS A 5 -16.60 -7.35 -2.42
N LYS A 6 -16.65 -6.29 -3.24
CA LYS A 6 -15.49 -5.56 -3.69
C LYS A 6 -15.59 -4.10 -3.27
N ILE A 7 -14.52 -3.57 -2.68
CA ILE A 7 -14.44 -2.17 -2.24
C ILE A 7 -13.07 -1.62 -2.66
N ALA A 8 -13.03 -0.38 -3.13
CA ALA A 8 -11.75 0.28 -3.38
C ALA A 8 -11.19 0.80 -2.05
N THR A 9 -9.91 0.54 -1.78
CA THR A 9 -9.30 0.94 -0.51
C THR A 9 -9.31 2.46 -0.29
N ARG A 10 -9.39 3.27 -1.35
CA ARG A 10 -9.63 4.73 -1.23
C ARG A 10 -11.02 5.06 -0.68
N ASP A 11 -12.05 4.25 -0.95
CA ASP A 11 -13.38 4.45 -0.37
C ASP A 11 -13.36 4.14 1.13
N SER A 12 -12.65 3.09 1.52
CA SER A 12 -12.37 2.74 2.92
C SER A 12 -11.67 3.87 3.65
N TYR A 13 -10.65 4.48 3.02
CA TYR A 13 -9.93 5.64 3.54
C TYR A 13 -10.85 6.81 3.84
N GLY A 14 -11.61 7.29 2.83
CA GLY A 14 -12.52 8.43 3.00
C GLY A 14 -13.62 8.19 4.05
N ASN A 15 -14.16 6.96 4.12
CA ASN A 15 -15.13 6.58 5.14
C ASN A 15 -14.52 6.59 6.54
N THR A 16 -13.32 6.01 6.72
CA THR A 16 -12.67 5.92 8.04
C THR A 16 -12.30 7.29 8.59
N LEU A 17 -11.85 8.23 7.76
CA LEU A 17 -11.62 9.61 8.21
C LEU A 17 -12.89 10.25 8.77
N LYS A 18 -14.03 10.07 8.09
CA LYS A 18 -15.31 10.58 8.57
C LYS A 18 -15.76 9.88 9.87
N GLU A 19 -15.52 8.57 10.00
CA GLU A 19 -15.83 7.81 11.22
C GLU A 19 -15.00 8.29 12.41
N LEU A 20 -13.68 8.43 12.25
CA LEU A 20 -12.78 8.96 13.29
C LEU A 20 -13.27 10.33 13.81
N ALA A 21 -13.64 11.23 12.90
CA ALA A 21 -14.18 12.53 13.32
C ALA A 21 -15.51 12.41 14.08
N ALA A 22 -16.37 11.46 13.70
CA ALA A 22 -17.64 11.20 14.40
C ALA A 22 -17.44 10.59 15.80
N GLU A 23 -16.31 9.93 16.02
CA GLU A 23 -15.88 9.36 17.31
C GLU A 23 -15.34 10.43 18.28
N GLY A 24 -15.25 11.69 17.85
CA GLY A 24 -14.83 12.82 18.69
C GLY A 24 -13.34 13.16 18.59
N HIS A 25 -12.66 12.70 17.54
CA HIS A 25 -11.28 13.09 17.24
C HIS A 25 -11.24 14.48 16.59
N ASP A 26 -11.28 15.54 17.43
CA ASP A 26 -11.39 16.92 16.98
C ASP A 26 -10.07 17.53 16.47
N ASP A 27 -8.95 16.91 16.76
CA ASP A 27 -7.62 17.24 16.27
C ASP A 27 -7.36 16.75 14.83
N LEU A 28 -8.21 15.83 14.33
CA LEU A 28 -8.10 15.33 12.96
C LEU A 28 -8.56 16.42 11.97
N VAL A 29 -7.67 16.78 11.04
CA VAL A 29 -7.97 17.69 9.93
C VAL A 29 -7.56 17.04 8.61
N VAL A 30 -8.26 17.36 7.53
CA VAL A 30 -8.03 16.78 6.20
C VAL A 30 -7.68 17.87 5.20
N LEU A 31 -6.62 17.67 4.44
CA LEU A 31 -6.21 18.57 3.38
C LEU A 31 -6.23 17.85 2.03
N ASP A 32 -6.61 18.57 0.99
CA ASP A 32 -6.67 18.04 -0.38
C ASP A 32 -6.04 19.02 -1.37
N ALA A 33 -5.70 18.52 -2.56
CA ALA A 33 -5.16 19.33 -3.66
C ALA A 33 -6.10 19.24 -4.88
N ASP A 34 -7.32 19.74 -4.72
CA ASP A 34 -8.38 19.77 -5.74
C ASP A 34 -8.82 18.37 -6.25
N LEU A 35 -8.64 17.33 -5.41
CA LEU A 35 -8.93 15.94 -5.75
C LEU A 35 -9.89 15.25 -4.76
N ALA A 36 -10.57 15.99 -3.89
CA ALA A 36 -11.41 15.44 -2.81
C ALA A 36 -12.44 14.41 -3.28
N ALA A 37 -13.01 14.58 -4.47
CA ALA A 37 -13.96 13.62 -5.04
C ALA A 37 -13.27 12.30 -5.43
N ALA A 38 -12.06 12.36 -5.96
CA ALA A 38 -11.29 11.19 -6.41
C ALA A 38 -10.60 10.47 -5.25
N THR A 39 -10.03 11.18 -4.30
CA THR A 39 -9.39 10.65 -3.08
C THR A 39 -10.40 10.14 -2.06
N LYS A 40 -11.68 10.52 -2.22
CA LYS A 40 -12.81 10.23 -1.30
C LYS A 40 -12.82 11.06 -0.01
N THR A 41 -11.90 11.98 0.16
CA THR A 41 -11.93 12.95 1.26
C THR A 41 -13.12 13.89 1.21
N GLY A 42 -13.78 14.01 0.05
CA GLY A 42 -15.06 14.69 -0.10
C GLY A 42 -16.19 14.15 0.78
N MET A 43 -16.06 12.92 1.30
CA MET A 43 -16.97 12.38 2.33
C MET A 43 -16.77 13.08 3.67
N PHE A 44 -15.52 13.32 4.04
CA PHE A 44 -15.16 14.08 5.24
C PHE A 44 -15.54 15.56 5.07
N GLN A 45 -15.21 16.17 3.94
CA GLN A 45 -15.54 17.56 3.61
C GLN A 45 -17.03 17.87 3.80
N LYS A 46 -17.90 16.99 3.31
CA LYS A 46 -19.35 17.16 3.46
C LYS A 46 -19.85 17.10 4.90
N ALA A 47 -19.22 16.29 5.73
CA ALA A 47 -19.60 16.09 7.13
C ALA A 47 -18.95 17.11 8.07
N TYR A 48 -17.73 17.53 7.78
CA TYR A 48 -16.90 18.40 8.61
C TYR A 48 -16.20 19.48 7.79
N PRO A 49 -16.94 20.42 7.15
CA PRO A 49 -16.37 21.39 6.22
C PRO A 49 -15.35 22.33 6.87
N ASP A 50 -15.50 22.63 8.17
CA ASP A 50 -14.59 23.53 8.91
C ASP A 50 -13.25 22.87 9.26
N ARG A 51 -13.11 21.57 9.02
CA ARG A 51 -11.88 20.78 9.24
C ARG A 51 -11.30 20.20 7.96
N HIS A 52 -11.82 20.61 6.80
CA HIS A 52 -11.31 20.24 5.48
C HIS A 52 -10.80 21.46 4.74
N PHE A 53 -9.59 21.38 4.21
CA PHE A 53 -8.92 22.48 3.51
C PHE A 53 -8.50 22.03 2.11
N ASP A 54 -9.06 22.65 1.09
CA ASP A 54 -8.60 22.48 -0.28
C ASP A 54 -7.51 23.51 -0.57
N CYS A 55 -6.31 23.03 -0.86
CA CYS A 55 -5.14 23.88 -1.15
C CYS A 55 -4.99 24.19 -2.64
N GLY A 56 -5.94 23.78 -3.48
CA GLY A 56 -5.82 23.83 -4.93
C GLY A 56 -4.77 22.84 -5.46
N ILE A 57 -4.44 22.93 -6.76
CA ILE A 57 -3.43 22.05 -7.38
C ILE A 57 -2.02 22.50 -6.97
N ALA A 58 -1.71 22.32 -5.67
CA ALA A 58 -0.48 22.79 -5.04
C ALA A 58 -0.03 21.85 -3.91
N GLU A 59 0.35 20.62 -4.24
CA GLU A 59 0.65 19.55 -3.28
C GLU A 59 1.80 19.90 -2.33
N GLY A 60 2.83 20.60 -2.82
CA GLY A 60 3.92 21.12 -1.96
C GLY A 60 3.41 22.10 -0.91
N ASN A 61 2.49 23.02 -1.28
CA ASN A 61 1.85 23.94 -0.35
C ASN A 61 0.97 23.19 0.65
N MET A 62 0.17 22.22 0.19
CA MET A 62 -0.67 21.37 1.05
C MET A 62 0.16 20.69 2.14
N VAL A 63 1.29 20.07 1.77
CA VAL A 63 2.19 19.43 2.74
C VAL A 63 2.80 20.45 3.71
N GLY A 64 3.18 21.64 3.23
CA GLY A 64 3.69 22.72 4.08
C GLY A 64 2.66 23.22 5.10
N VAL A 65 1.40 23.41 4.68
CA VAL A 65 0.28 23.76 5.57
C VAL A 65 0.05 22.67 6.61
N ALA A 66 0.04 21.39 6.18
CA ALA A 66 -0.12 20.26 7.09
C ALA A 66 1.02 20.18 8.12
N ALA A 67 2.25 20.42 7.70
CA ALA A 67 3.39 20.48 8.63
C ALA A 67 3.18 21.56 9.70
N GLY A 68 2.70 22.76 9.30
CA GLY A 68 2.34 23.83 10.23
C GLY A 68 1.23 23.43 11.21
N LEU A 69 0.16 22.80 10.72
CA LEU A 69 -0.94 22.30 11.56
C LEU A 69 -0.46 21.25 12.57
N ALA A 70 0.41 20.34 12.14
CA ALA A 70 0.98 19.32 13.03
C ALA A 70 1.78 19.94 14.20
N THR A 71 2.50 21.07 13.98
CA THR A 71 3.19 21.78 15.07
C THR A 71 2.24 22.43 16.07
N MET A 72 0.96 22.60 15.71
CA MET A 72 -0.09 23.14 16.57
C MET A 72 -0.89 22.05 17.31
N GLY A 73 -0.48 20.77 17.16
CA GLY A 73 -1.12 19.64 17.83
C GLY A 73 -2.26 18.98 17.06
N TYR A 74 -2.47 19.36 15.79
CA TYR A 74 -3.42 18.67 14.92
C TYR A 74 -2.80 17.40 14.31
N VAL A 75 -3.66 16.48 13.89
CA VAL A 75 -3.30 15.29 13.11
C VAL A 75 -3.79 15.46 11.66
N PRO A 76 -3.02 16.12 10.80
CA PRO A 76 -3.41 16.37 9.43
C PRO A 76 -3.25 15.11 8.56
N PHE A 77 -4.30 14.79 7.78
CA PHE A 77 -4.28 13.86 6.67
C PHE A 77 -4.24 14.66 5.36
N VAL A 78 -3.13 14.56 4.64
CA VAL A 78 -2.98 15.18 3.31
C VAL A 78 -3.30 14.16 2.23
N SER A 79 -4.12 14.54 1.24
CA SER A 79 -4.65 13.62 0.25
C SER A 79 -4.47 14.13 -1.17
N SER A 80 -3.87 13.30 -2.00
CA SER A 80 -3.73 13.48 -3.45
C SER A 80 -3.49 12.13 -4.10
N PHE A 81 -3.30 12.11 -5.43
CA PHE A 81 -2.83 10.89 -6.08
C PHE A 81 -1.37 10.59 -5.66
N ALA A 82 -1.02 9.31 -5.60
CA ALA A 82 0.30 8.86 -5.18
C ALA A 82 1.43 9.55 -5.97
N MET A 83 1.27 9.70 -7.30
CA MET A 83 2.24 10.39 -8.14
C MET A 83 2.49 11.84 -7.71
N PHE A 84 1.45 12.53 -7.25
CA PHE A 84 1.57 13.93 -6.88
C PHE A 84 1.99 14.11 -5.41
N ALA A 85 1.46 13.28 -4.52
CA ALA A 85 1.84 13.30 -3.11
C ALA A 85 3.31 12.86 -2.91
N ALA A 86 3.72 11.76 -3.55
CA ALA A 86 5.07 11.22 -3.42
C ALA A 86 6.07 11.87 -4.38
N GLY A 87 5.67 12.20 -5.61
CA GLY A 87 6.58 12.76 -6.62
C GLY A 87 6.69 14.26 -6.53
N ARG A 88 5.60 15.00 -6.75
CA ARG A 88 5.62 16.47 -6.81
C ARG A 88 5.94 17.13 -5.47
N ALA A 89 5.41 16.59 -4.37
CA ALA A 89 5.63 17.14 -3.03
C ALA A 89 6.78 16.46 -2.26
N PHE A 90 7.62 15.66 -2.91
CA PHE A 90 8.65 14.84 -2.24
C PHE A 90 9.57 15.66 -1.33
N GLU A 91 10.04 16.80 -1.79
CA GLU A 91 10.94 17.65 -1.02
C GLU A 91 10.27 18.15 0.27
N GLN A 92 9.00 18.60 0.19
CA GLN A 92 8.25 19.06 1.36
C GLN A 92 7.94 17.91 2.31
N VAL A 93 7.57 16.72 1.79
CA VAL A 93 7.39 15.52 2.61
C VAL A 93 8.68 15.17 3.35
N ARG A 94 9.82 15.20 2.65
CA ARG A 94 11.11 14.90 3.26
C ARG A 94 11.54 15.92 4.29
N ASN A 95 11.52 17.22 3.94
CA ASN A 95 12.15 18.28 4.74
C ASN A 95 11.19 18.91 5.74
N SER A 96 9.91 19.07 5.39
CA SER A 96 8.94 19.72 6.27
C SER A 96 8.20 18.73 7.18
N VAL A 97 8.15 17.44 6.81
CA VAL A 97 7.45 16.41 7.58
C VAL A 97 8.41 15.37 8.14
N GLY A 98 9.20 14.70 7.28
CA GLY A 98 10.07 13.60 7.69
C GLY A 98 11.23 14.05 8.58
N TYR A 99 11.97 15.10 8.19
CA TYR A 99 13.14 15.57 8.94
C TYR A 99 12.81 16.03 10.38
N PRO A 100 11.76 16.83 10.62
CA PRO A 100 11.33 17.19 11.97
C PRO A 100 10.44 16.11 12.63
N HIS A 101 10.17 14.99 11.96
CA HIS A 101 9.33 13.87 12.43
C HIS A 101 7.92 14.31 12.86
N LEU A 102 7.28 15.16 12.05
CA LEU A 102 5.93 15.67 12.36
C LEU A 102 4.84 14.63 12.14
N ASN A 103 3.79 14.76 12.93
CA ASN A 103 2.63 13.86 12.93
C ASN A 103 1.68 14.11 11.74
N VAL A 104 2.18 13.97 10.51
CA VAL A 104 1.41 14.14 9.27
C VAL A 104 1.16 12.80 8.61
N LYS A 105 -0.09 12.54 8.22
CA LYS A 105 -0.50 11.32 7.51
C LYS A 105 -0.73 11.62 6.03
N ILE A 106 -0.05 10.90 5.16
CA ILE A 106 -0.13 11.11 3.71
C ILE A 106 -1.02 10.00 3.13
N GLY A 107 -2.28 10.33 2.87
CA GLY A 107 -3.27 9.44 2.26
C GLY A 107 -3.19 9.50 0.73
N ALA A 108 -2.26 8.75 0.17
CA ALA A 108 -1.98 8.73 -1.27
C ALA A 108 -2.87 7.71 -1.97
N THR A 109 -3.76 8.17 -2.83
CA THR A 109 -4.64 7.29 -3.63
C THR A 109 -4.11 7.09 -5.04
N HIS A 110 -4.72 6.20 -5.80
CA HIS A 110 -4.36 5.95 -7.20
C HIS A 110 -2.88 5.54 -7.39
N GLY A 111 -2.33 4.73 -6.47
CA GLY A 111 -1.00 4.16 -6.67
C GLY A 111 -0.99 3.03 -7.69
N GLY A 112 0.13 2.86 -8.40
CA GLY A 112 0.38 1.74 -9.31
C GLY A 112 -0.21 1.88 -10.71
N ILE A 113 -0.19 0.76 -11.43
CA ILE A 113 -0.65 0.63 -12.83
C ILE A 113 -2.18 0.66 -12.95
N SER A 114 -2.89 0.21 -11.92
CA SER A 114 -4.35 0.10 -11.92
C SER A 114 -5.11 1.44 -11.87
N VAL A 115 -4.40 2.55 -11.90
CA VAL A 115 -4.98 3.86 -12.22
C VAL A 115 -5.71 3.80 -13.56
N GLY A 116 -5.17 3.05 -14.52
CA GLY A 116 -5.88 2.70 -15.72
C GLY A 116 -5.76 3.75 -16.84
N GLU A 117 -6.89 4.31 -17.24
CA GLU A 117 -7.03 5.15 -18.44
C GLU A 117 -6.24 6.45 -18.38
N ASP A 118 -6.01 7.00 -17.19
CA ASP A 118 -5.22 8.23 -16.98
C ASP A 118 -3.76 8.07 -17.44
N GLY A 119 -3.26 6.84 -17.49
CA GLY A 119 -1.99 6.48 -18.09
C GLY A 119 -0.76 6.85 -17.28
N ALA A 120 0.40 6.75 -17.93
CA ALA A 120 1.73 6.80 -17.30
C ALA A 120 2.01 8.05 -16.45
N SER A 121 1.42 9.20 -16.78
CA SER A 121 1.62 10.45 -16.03
C SER A 121 0.95 10.45 -14.65
N HIS A 122 -0.02 9.56 -14.43
CA HIS A 122 -0.77 9.43 -13.18
C HIS A 122 -0.48 8.12 -12.44
N GLN A 123 0.01 7.11 -13.16
CA GLN A 123 0.42 5.82 -12.59
C GLN A 123 1.71 5.99 -11.80
N CYS A 124 1.65 5.82 -10.48
CA CYS A 124 2.82 5.92 -9.62
C CYS A 124 3.35 4.53 -9.28
N CYS A 125 4.51 4.20 -9.82
CA CYS A 125 5.22 2.96 -9.54
C CYS A 125 6.51 3.19 -8.76
N GLU A 126 6.74 4.39 -8.21
CA GLU A 126 7.97 4.81 -7.55
C GLU A 126 7.76 5.29 -6.11
N ASP A 127 6.51 5.38 -5.67
CA ASP A 127 6.13 5.97 -4.38
C ASP A 127 6.72 5.23 -3.17
N PHE A 128 6.72 3.88 -3.17
CA PHE A 128 7.35 3.13 -2.09
C PHE A 128 8.85 3.41 -2.01
N ALA A 129 9.54 3.46 -3.15
CA ALA A 129 10.96 3.75 -3.21
C ALA A 129 11.28 5.11 -2.58
N LEU A 130 10.51 6.15 -2.97
CA LEU A 130 10.66 7.51 -2.47
C LEU A 130 10.38 7.58 -0.96
N MET A 131 9.25 7.04 -0.51
CA MET A 131 8.83 7.16 0.88
C MET A 131 9.66 6.29 1.82
N ARG A 132 10.07 5.09 1.39
CA ARG A 132 10.96 4.23 2.17
C ARG A 132 12.33 4.86 2.40
N SER A 133 12.82 5.70 1.49
CA SER A 133 14.11 6.38 1.63
C SER A 133 14.13 7.47 2.70
N ILE A 134 12.96 7.96 3.15
CA ILE A 134 12.87 9.01 4.17
C ILE A 134 13.05 8.38 5.56
N PRO A 135 14.05 8.82 6.38
CA PRO A 135 14.20 8.31 7.74
C PRO A 135 12.95 8.54 8.60
N GLY A 136 12.55 7.54 9.39
CA GLY A 136 11.39 7.63 10.28
C GLY A 136 10.02 7.58 9.60
N MET A 137 9.93 7.60 8.27
CA MET A 137 8.67 7.45 7.56
C MET A 137 8.16 6.02 7.67
N THR A 138 6.92 5.83 8.09
CA THR A 138 6.20 4.55 8.00
C THR A 138 5.50 4.46 6.66
N VAL A 139 5.52 3.27 6.00
CA VAL A 139 4.93 3.05 4.66
C VAL A 139 3.99 1.85 4.71
N ILE A 140 2.71 2.08 4.38
CA ILE A 140 1.64 1.08 4.46
C ILE A 140 0.88 1.01 3.14
N CYS A 141 0.58 -0.21 2.68
CA CYS A 141 -0.24 -0.49 1.49
C CYS A 141 -1.24 -1.60 1.81
N PRO A 142 -2.44 -1.28 2.31
CA PRO A 142 -3.43 -2.28 2.71
C PRO A 142 -4.03 -3.01 1.50
N ALA A 143 -4.40 -4.28 1.71
CA ALA A 143 -4.84 -5.18 0.66
C ALA A 143 -6.36 -5.12 0.36
N ASP A 144 -7.19 -4.85 1.37
CA ASP A 144 -8.65 -4.79 1.22
C ASP A 144 -9.31 -3.72 2.11
N ASP A 145 -10.66 -3.68 2.14
CA ASP A 145 -11.44 -2.71 2.92
C ASP A 145 -11.16 -2.81 4.42
N ILE A 146 -11.13 -4.01 4.97
CA ILE A 146 -10.99 -4.24 6.42
C ILE A 146 -9.61 -3.76 6.88
N GLU A 147 -8.58 -4.20 6.18
CA GLU A 147 -7.21 -3.78 6.46
C GLU A 147 -7.02 -2.28 6.25
N ALA A 148 -7.60 -1.69 5.19
CA ALA A 148 -7.48 -0.26 4.92
C ALA A 148 -8.07 0.58 6.05
N ARG A 149 -9.26 0.22 6.56
CA ARG A 149 -9.87 0.90 7.72
C ARG A 149 -9.02 0.79 8.97
N ALA A 150 -8.50 -0.41 9.25
CA ALA A 150 -7.63 -0.64 10.41
C ALA A 150 -6.29 0.11 10.28
N ALA A 151 -5.69 0.14 9.10
CA ALA A 151 -4.45 0.87 8.82
C ALA A 151 -4.60 2.39 8.99
N VAL A 152 -5.73 2.97 8.56
CA VAL A 152 -6.02 4.41 8.75
C VAL A 152 -6.15 4.74 10.25
N ARG A 153 -6.86 3.91 11.01
CA ARG A 153 -6.99 4.07 12.46
C ARG A 153 -5.66 3.92 13.20
N ALA A 154 -4.86 2.94 12.82
CA ALA A 154 -3.51 2.75 13.36
C ALA A 154 -2.58 3.93 13.02
N ALA A 155 -2.66 4.45 11.80
CA ALA A 155 -1.91 5.63 11.39
C ALA A 155 -2.33 6.88 12.19
N TYR A 156 -3.63 7.07 12.45
CA TYR A 156 -4.10 8.17 13.29
C TYR A 156 -3.55 8.08 14.72
N ALA A 157 -3.58 6.89 15.30
CA ALA A 157 -3.10 6.66 16.68
C ALA A 157 -1.57 6.70 16.82
N MET A 158 -0.83 6.55 15.74
CA MET A 158 0.63 6.58 15.73
C MET A 158 1.15 8.01 15.72
N GLU A 159 2.15 8.33 16.53
CA GLU A 159 2.90 9.58 16.44
C GLU A 159 3.96 9.48 15.34
N GLY A 160 4.09 10.54 14.54
CA GLY A 160 5.07 10.65 13.45
C GLY A 160 4.49 10.48 12.04
N PRO A 161 5.34 10.55 11.01
CA PRO A 161 4.92 10.58 9.62
C PRO A 161 4.55 9.19 9.10
N VAL A 162 3.40 9.09 8.42
CA VAL A 162 2.91 7.85 7.80
C VAL A 162 2.51 8.11 6.36
N TYR A 163 2.98 7.28 5.44
CA TYR A 163 2.52 7.20 4.07
C TYR A 163 1.59 5.99 3.91
N LEU A 164 0.35 6.25 3.54
CA LEU A 164 -0.69 5.25 3.29
C LEU A 164 -1.02 5.24 1.80
N ARG A 165 -0.82 4.11 1.13
CA ARG A 165 -1.11 3.97 -0.29
C ARG A 165 -2.41 3.22 -0.53
N PHE A 166 -3.33 3.83 -1.28
CA PHE A 166 -4.63 3.25 -1.60
C PHE A 166 -4.81 3.07 -3.12
N GLY A 167 -5.51 1.99 -3.51
CA GLY A 167 -5.84 1.72 -4.90
C GLY A 167 -7.11 2.44 -5.37
N ARG A 168 -7.21 2.64 -6.70
CA ARG A 168 -8.43 3.11 -7.38
C ARG A 168 -9.43 1.98 -7.60
N LEU A 169 -8.94 0.77 -7.93
CA LEU A 169 -9.80 -0.38 -8.20
C LEU A 169 -10.52 -0.89 -6.95
N ALA A 170 -11.76 -1.31 -7.13
CA ALA A 170 -12.44 -2.13 -6.15
C ALA A 170 -11.82 -3.54 -6.13
N VAL A 171 -11.30 -3.93 -4.98
CA VAL A 171 -10.67 -5.22 -4.73
C VAL A 171 -11.56 -6.09 -3.85
N PRO A 172 -11.47 -7.43 -3.97
CA PRO A 172 -12.21 -8.33 -3.09
C PRO A 172 -11.87 -8.11 -1.61
N VAL A 173 -12.89 -8.13 -0.77
CA VAL A 173 -12.73 -8.12 0.69
C VAL A 173 -12.58 -9.58 1.12
N PHE A 174 -11.41 -9.93 1.66
CA PHE A 174 -11.09 -11.31 2.04
C PHE A 174 -10.79 -11.45 3.54
N HIS A 175 -10.46 -10.37 4.24
CA HIS A 175 -10.37 -10.40 5.69
C HIS A 175 -11.76 -10.48 6.33
N ASP A 176 -11.83 -11.13 7.50
CA ASP A 176 -13.03 -11.17 8.33
C ASP A 176 -12.97 -10.05 9.38
N GLU A 177 -13.88 -9.10 9.30
CA GLU A 177 -13.93 -7.92 10.19
C GLU A 177 -13.97 -8.29 11.68
N ALA A 178 -14.59 -9.41 12.02
CA ALA A 178 -14.72 -9.84 13.42
C ALA A 178 -13.42 -10.38 14.02
N ASN A 179 -12.52 -10.89 13.16
CA ASN A 179 -11.31 -11.59 13.60
C ASN A 179 -10.01 -10.90 13.13
N TYR A 180 -10.11 -9.90 12.24
CA TYR A 180 -8.93 -9.22 11.73
C TYR A 180 -8.32 -8.27 12.77
N HIS A 181 -7.02 -8.38 12.96
CA HIS A 181 -6.24 -7.49 13.82
C HIS A 181 -5.05 -6.93 13.06
N PHE A 182 -5.05 -5.62 12.86
CA PHE A 182 -3.93 -4.91 12.24
C PHE A 182 -2.86 -4.58 13.29
N GLU A 183 -1.63 -4.99 13.02
CA GLU A 183 -0.46 -4.61 13.81
C GLU A 183 0.58 -3.97 12.89
N LEU A 184 0.92 -2.72 13.19
CA LEU A 184 1.88 -1.96 12.40
C LEU A 184 3.27 -2.62 12.45
N GLY A 185 3.88 -2.83 11.29
CA GLY A 185 5.18 -3.49 11.19
C GLY A 185 5.12 -5.02 11.21
N LYS A 186 3.91 -5.60 11.26
CA LYS A 186 3.71 -7.05 11.15
C LYS A 186 3.04 -7.41 9.85
N GLY A 187 3.50 -8.51 9.25
CA GLY A 187 2.86 -9.17 8.14
C GLY A 187 1.90 -10.23 8.62
N GLU A 188 0.91 -10.57 7.80
CA GLU A 188 -0.05 -11.63 8.08
C GLU A 188 0.23 -12.86 7.21
N GLN A 189 0.41 -14.02 7.83
CA GLN A 189 0.52 -15.29 7.13
C GLN A 189 -0.90 -15.82 6.85
N LEU A 190 -1.33 -15.76 5.59
CA LEU A 190 -2.68 -16.16 5.16
C LEU A 190 -2.82 -17.67 4.95
N THR A 191 -1.77 -18.35 4.47
CA THR A 191 -1.76 -19.81 4.29
C THR A 191 -0.46 -20.41 4.78
N GLU A 192 -0.53 -21.66 5.21
CA GLU A 192 0.66 -22.48 5.48
C GLU A 192 1.22 -23.05 4.17
N GLY A 193 2.52 -23.32 4.14
CA GLY A 193 3.19 -23.93 2.99
C GLY A 193 4.69 -23.95 3.18
N THR A 194 5.37 -24.91 2.55
CA THR A 194 6.80 -25.12 2.69
C THR A 194 7.56 -25.20 1.37
N ASP A 195 6.85 -25.26 0.23
CA ASP A 195 7.53 -25.37 -1.07
C ASP A 195 8.08 -24.02 -1.55
N ILE A 196 7.33 -22.93 -1.33
CA ILE A 196 7.70 -21.57 -1.72
C ILE A 196 6.89 -20.56 -0.89
N ALA A 197 7.47 -19.42 -0.56
CA ALA A 197 6.73 -18.31 0.03
C ALA A 197 6.39 -17.23 -1.02
N ILE A 198 5.18 -16.68 -0.96
CA ILE A 198 4.72 -15.57 -1.80
C ILE A 198 4.34 -14.43 -0.87
N ILE A 199 5.14 -13.36 -0.88
CA ILE A 199 4.97 -12.17 -0.04
C ILE A 199 4.41 -11.04 -0.91
N ALA A 200 3.20 -10.59 -0.63
CA ALA A 200 2.50 -9.60 -1.44
C ALA A 200 2.01 -8.41 -0.60
N ASN A 201 1.66 -7.32 -1.23
CA ASN A 201 0.97 -6.19 -0.61
C ASN A 201 -0.15 -5.64 -1.51
N GLY A 202 -1.03 -4.88 -0.90
CA GLY A 202 -2.10 -4.21 -1.61
C GLY A 202 -2.92 -5.17 -2.50
N LEU A 203 -3.29 -4.72 -3.68
CA LEU A 203 -4.04 -5.48 -4.68
C LEU A 203 -3.38 -6.84 -5.01
N MET A 204 -2.05 -6.92 -4.98
CA MET A 204 -1.34 -8.16 -5.33
C MET A 204 -1.51 -9.27 -4.30
N THR A 205 -1.96 -8.97 -3.09
CA THR A 205 -2.26 -9.99 -2.08
C THR A 205 -3.39 -10.92 -2.54
N TYR A 206 -4.46 -10.37 -3.12
CA TYR A 206 -5.54 -11.21 -3.64
C TYR A 206 -5.12 -12.04 -4.86
N GLU A 207 -4.26 -11.50 -5.73
CA GLU A 207 -3.65 -12.27 -6.82
C GLU A 207 -2.75 -13.40 -6.28
N ALA A 208 -2.03 -13.16 -5.18
CA ALA A 208 -1.24 -14.19 -4.50
C ALA A 208 -2.12 -15.29 -3.88
N ILE A 209 -3.27 -14.94 -3.28
CA ILE A 209 -4.25 -15.92 -2.77
C ILE A 209 -4.74 -16.83 -3.90
N LYS A 210 -5.17 -16.26 -5.02
CA LYS A 210 -5.61 -17.03 -6.19
C LYS A 210 -4.49 -17.93 -6.75
N ALA A 211 -3.28 -17.43 -6.76
CA ALA A 211 -2.12 -18.23 -7.19
C ALA A 211 -1.87 -19.38 -6.22
N GLY A 212 -1.98 -19.15 -4.91
CA GLY A 212 -1.87 -20.18 -3.87
C GLY A 212 -2.89 -21.30 -4.05
N GLU A 213 -4.17 -20.96 -4.29
CA GLU A 213 -5.24 -21.93 -4.59
C GLU A 213 -4.93 -22.78 -5.85
N ALA A 214 -4.44 -22.12 -6.91
CA ALA A 214 -4.08 -22.82 -8.14
C ALA A 214 -2.86 -23.72 -7.96
N LEU A 215 -1.85 -23.30 -7.22
CA LEU A 215 -0.66 -24.09 -6.89
C LEU A 215 -1.00 -25.29 -6.02
N GLU A 216 -1.87 -25.13 -5.03
CA GLU A 216 -2.35 -26.21 -4.18
C GLU A 216 -3.05 -27.32 -5.00
N ALA A 217 -3.87 -26.93 -5.98
CA ALA A 217 -4.50 -27.88 -6.90
C ALA A 217 -3.48 -28.68 -7.75
N MET A 218 -2.24 -28.21 -7.85
CA MET A 218 -1.12 -28.86 -8.54
C MET A 218 -0.17 -29.60 -7.58
N GLY A 219 -0.50 -29.66 -6.28
CA GLY A 219 0.33 -30.28 -5.25
C GLY A 219 1.56 -29.46 -4.87
N ILE A 220 1.49 -28.13 -4.99
CA ILE A 220 2.52 -27.16 -4.55
C ILE A 220 1.96 -26.35 -3.40
N HIS A 221 2.53 -26.55 -2.22
CA HIS A 221 2.08 -25.93 -0.98
C HIS A 221 2.79 -24.58 -0.78
N ALA A 222 2.18 -23.50 -1.28
CA ALA A 222 2.71 -22.15 -1.17
C ALA A 222 2.27 -21.48 0.14
N ARG A 223 3.22 -20.83 0.83
CA ARG A 223 2.92 -19.91 1.93
C ARG A 223 2.59 -18.54 1.38
N ILE A 224 1.39 -18.04 1.66
CA ILE A 224 0.95 -16.71 1.25
C ILE A 224 1.06 -15.75 2.43
N VAL A 225 1.72 -14.63 2.22
CA VAL A 225 1.92 -13.58 3.22
C VAL A 225 1.42 -12.24 2.67
N ASN A 226 0.56 -11.58 3.43
CA ASN A 226 0.21 -10.18 3.23
C ASN A 226 1.18 -9.30 4.03
N MET A 227 1.98 -8.48 3.35
CA MET A 227 2.95 -7.56 3.94
C MET A 227 2.49 -6.12 3.73
N SER A 228 1.43 -5.73 4.40
CA SER A 228 0.84 -4.40 4.24
C SER A 228 1.74 -3.27 4.76
N THR A 229 2.55 -3.51 5.79
CA THR A 229 3.58 -2.56 6.22
C THR A 229 4.90 -2.87 5.51
N ILE A 230 5.33 -1.96 4.64
CA ILE A 230 6.56 -2.11 3.86
C ILE A 230 7.76 -1.54 4.64
N LYS A 231 7.50 -0.54 5.48
CA LYS A 231 8.47 0.06 6.40
C LYS A 231 7.76 0.48 7.70
N PRO A 232 8.16 -0.07 8.87
CA PRO A 232 9.17 -1.11 9.02
C PRO A 232 8.73 -2.45 8.40
N LEU A 233 9.66 -3.21 7.86
CA LEU A 233 9.40 -4.56 7.35
C LEU A 233 9.29 -5.54 8.53
N ASP A 234 8.38 -6.53 8.44
CA ASP A 234 8.39 -7.67 9.36
C ASP A 234 9.53 -8.63 9.02
N GLU A 235 10.70 -8.31 9.53
CA GLU A 235 11.93 -9.07 9.29
C GLU A 235 11.85 -10.49 9.84
N GLU A 236 11.14 -10.69 10.96
CA GLU A 236 10.97 -12.01 11.58
C GLU A 236 10.16 -12.94 10.66
N LEU A 237 9.05 -12.46 10.10
CA LEU A 237 8.22 -13.24 9.19
C LEU A 237 8.94 -13.50 7.86
N VAL A 238 9.67 -12.53 7.33
CA VAL A 238 10.52 -12.71 6.13
C VAL A 238 11.59 -13.78 6.38
N LEU A 239 12.27 -13.73 7.52
CA LEU A 239 13.28 -14.73 7.89
C LEU A 239 12.68 -16.13 8.07
N LYS A 240 11.48 -16.22 8.69
CA LYS A 240 10.72 -17.47 8.81
C LYS A 240 10.42 -18.05 7.43
N CYS A 241 9.91 -17.25 6.50
CA CYS A 241 9.65 -17.66 5.13
C CYS A 241 10.91 -18.18 4.44
N ALA A 242 12.02 -17.47 4.58
CA ALA A 242 13.28 -17.88 3.98
C ALA A 242 13.80 -19.22 4.53
N LYS A 243 13.73 -19.44 5.84
CA LYS A 243 14.20 -20.67 6.49
C LYS A 243 13.32 -21.88 6.19
N GLU A 244 11.99 -21.68 6.16
CA GLU A 244 11.04 -22.78 6.04
C GLU A 244 10.71 -23.15 4.60
N CYS A 245 10.71 -22.18 3.68
CA CYS A 245 10.38 -22.40 2.26
C CYS A 245 11.62 -22.40 1.34
N GLY A 246 12.71 -21.73 1.73
CA GLY A 246 13.95 -21.71 0.96
C GLY A 246 13.90 -20.93 -0.37
N LYS A 247 12.73 -20.47 -0.81
CA LYS A 247 12.50 -19.70 -2.03
C LYS A 247 11.37 -18.73 -1.80
N ILE A 248 11.49 -17.50 -2.33
CA ILE A 248 10.50 -16.44 -2.12
C ILE A 248 10.14 -15.78 -3.45
N ILE A 249 8.85 -15.48 -3.62
CA ILE A 249 8.34 -14.56 -4.63
C ILE A 249 7.81 -13.35 -3.90
N THR A 250 8.17 -12.13 -4.32
CA THR A 250 7.53 -10.90 -3.85
C THR A 250 6.62 -10.34 -4.94
N CYS A 251 5.45 -9.83 -4.57
CA CYS A 251 4.45 -9.34 -5.50
C CYS A 251 3.96 -7.94 -5.08
N GLU A 252 4.17 -6.96 -5.95
CA GLU A 252 3.80 -5.57 -5.69
C GLU A 252 3.35 -4.84 -6.95
N GLU A 253 2.37 -3.97 -6.83
CA GLU A 253 1.94 -3.08 -7.90
C GLU A 253 2.80 -1.80 -7.90
N HIS A 254 4.10 -1.99 -8.06
CA HIS A 254 5.15 -0.96 -7.98
C HIS A 254 6.33 -1.39 -8.85
N SER A 255 7.25 -0.50 -9.12
CA SER A 255 8.54 -0.87 -9.71
C SER A 255 9.22 -1.95 -8.87
N ILE A 256 9.89 -2.89 -9.53
CA ILE A 256 10.77 -3.85 -8.82
C ILE A 256 11.95 -3.16 -8.13
N ILE A 257 12.20 -1.87 -8.42
CA ILE A 257 13.27 -1.05 -7.86
C ILE A 257 12.71 -0.25 -6.67
N GLY A 258 13.28 -0.44 -5.50
CA GLY A 258 13.00 0.35 -4.29
C GLY A 258 11.73 -0.04 -3.50
N GLY A 259 10.92 -1.00 -3.99
CA GLY A 259 9.69 -1.43 -3.35
C GLY A 259 9.83 -2.53 -2.28
N LEU A 260 8.75 -3.31 -2.10
CA LEU A 260 8.69 -4.46 -1.19
C LEU A 260 9.75 -5.51 -1.54
N GLY A 261 9.87 -5.85 -2.82
CA GLY A 261 10.80 -6.88 -3.26
C GLY A 261 12.27 -6.53 -2.94
N GLU A 262 12.66 -5.27 -3.09
CA GLU A 262 13.99 -4.83 -2.68
C GLU A 262 14.17 -4.80 -1.16
N ALA A 263 13.14 -4.43 -0.38
CA ALA A 263 13.21 -4.50 1.07
C ALA A 263 13.51 -5.93 1.54
N VAL A 264 12.77 -6.91 1.01
CA VAL A 264 12.97 -8.34 1.30
C VAL A 264 14.35 -8.82 0.86
N CYS A 265 14.77 -8.49 -0.38
CA CYS A 265 16.07 -8.88 -0.90
C CYS A 265 17.22 -8.30 -0.07
N SER A 266 17.17 -7.01 0.29
CA SER A 266 18.23 -6.36 1.08
C SER A 266 18.38 -7.00 2.45
N TYR A 267 17.27 -7.22 3.16
CA TYR A 267 17.30 -7.88 4.47
C TYR A 267 17.87 -9.30 4.39
N LEU A 268 17.39 -10.10 3.43
CA LEU A 268 17.84 -11.48 3.28
C LEU A 268 19.30 -11.59 2.81
N ALA A 269 19.79 -10.68 2.00
CA ALA A 269 21.18 -10.66 1.57
C ALA A 269 22.17 -10.54 2.75
N GLU A 270 21.76 -9.84 3.82
CA GLU A 270 22.56 -9.62 5.01
C GLU A 270 22.36 -10.69 6.11
N THR A 271 21.22 -11.42 6.07
CA THR A 271 20.83 -12.32 7.18
C THR A 271 20.76 -13.80 6.78
N TYR A 272 19.98 -14.13 5.75
CA TYR A 272 19.76 -15.52 5.31
C TYR A 272 19.46 -15.56 3.81
N PRO A 273 20.48 -15.55 2.95
CA PRO A 273 20.30 -15.50 1.50
C PRO A 273 19.57 -16.72 0.94
N VAL A 274 18.47 -16.47 0.22
CA VAL A 274 17.72 -17.47 -0.55
C VAL A 274 17.37 -16.88 -1.92
N PRO A 275 17.04 -17.73 -2.93
CA PRO A 275 16.52 -17.24 -4.20
C PRO A 275 15.23 -16.44 -4.01
N VAL A 276 15.23 -15.18 -4.48
CA VAL A 276 14.05 -14.30 -4.48
C VAL A 276 13.73 -13.88 -5.90
N LYS A 277 12.47 -14.05 -6.31
CA LYS A 277 11.96 -13.50 -7.57
C LYS A 277 10.98 -12.37 -7.28
N ARG A 278 11.21 -11.21 -7.86
CA ARG A 278 10.34 -10.03 -7.71
C ARG A 278 9.36 -9.96 -8.86
N ILE A 279 8.07 -9.89 -8.57
CA ILE A 279 6.99 -9.59 -9.51
C ILE A 279 6.52 -8.15 -9.22
N GLY A 280 6.70 -7.29 -10.20
CA GLY A 280 6.39 -5.86 -10.16
C GLY A 280 6.58 -5.28 -11.55
N VAL A 281 6.53 -3.97 -11.68
CA VAL A 281 6.77 -3.26 -12.94
C VAL A 281 8.28 -3.27 -13.23
N ASN A 282 8.65 -3.89 -14.34
CA ASN A 282 10.05 -4.14 -14.71
C ASN A 282 10.66 -2.93 -15.44
N ASP A 283 11.05 -1.89 -14.71
CA ASP A 283 11.74 -0.69 -15.20
C ASP A 283 11.13 -0.13 -16.51
N LYS A 284 9.80 0.10 -16.47
CA LYS A 284 9.03 0.62 -17.59
C LYS A 284 7.98 1.59 -17.11
N PHE A 285 7.73 2.63 -17.87
CA PHE A 285 6.57 3.45 -17.67
C PHE A 285 5.27 2.68 -17.96
N GLY A 286 4.20 3.06 -17.28
CA GLY A 286 2.87 2.55 -17.57
C GLY A 286 2.32 3.03 -18.91
N CYS A 287 1.06 2.76 -19.17
CA CYS A 287 0.32 3.22 -20.34
C CYS A 287 -1.17 3.29 -20.05
N SER A 288 -1.92 3.99 -20.89
CA SER A 288 -3.38 4.06 -20.77
C SER A 288 -4.03 2.74 -21.20
N GLY A 289 -5.10 2.37 -20.52
CA GLY A 289 -5.91 1.18 -20.82
C GLY A 289 -6.80 0.78 -19.64
N PRO A 290 -7.72 -0.20 -19.83
CA PRO A 290 -8.51 -0.74 -18.73
C PRO A 290 -7.60 -1.35 -17.65
N ALA A 291 -7.87 -1.03 -16.40
CA ALA A 291 -6.96 -1.36 -15.30
C ALA A 291 -6.60 -2.84 -15.20
N TRP A 292 -7.58 -3.75 -15.34
CA TRP A 292 -7.31 -5.20 -15.30
C TRP A 292 -6.49 -5.71 -16.49
N ASP A 293 -6.65 -5.11 -17.68
CA ASP A 293 -5.84 -5.45 -18.84
C ASP A 293 -4.38 -4.99 -18.66
N LEU A 294 -4.20 -3.84 -18.01
CA LEU A 294 -2.87 -3.34 -17.67
C LEU A 294 -2.17 -4.24 -16.64
N LEU A 295 -2.85 -4.64 -15.57
CA LEU A 295 -2.29 -5.58 -14.61
C LEU A 295 -1.79 -6.85 -15.31
N LYS A 296 -2.63 -7.45 -16.16
CA LYS A 296 -2.26 -8.62 -16.96
C LYS A 296 -1.09 -8.34 -17.93
N LYS A 297 -1.10 -7.20 -18.62
CA LYS A 297 -0.04 -6.78 -19.54
C LYS A 297 1.32 -6.66 -18.85
N PHE A 298 1.33 -6.18 -17.60
CA PHE A 298 2.55 -6.01 -16.81
C PHE A 298 2.90 -7.26 -15.98
N GLY A 299 2.14 -8.35 -16.12
CA GLY A 299 2.40 -9.60 -15.40
C GLY A 299 2.07 -9.53 -13.92
N LEU A 300 1.15 -8.65 -13.52
CA LEU A 300 0.70 -8.45 -12.16
C LEU A 300 -0.59 -9.25 -11.91
N ASP A 301 -0.52 -10.57 -12.09
CA ASP A 301 -1.66 -11.47 -11.97
C ASP A 301 -1.27 -12.85 -11.40
N ALA A 302 -2.26 -13.60 -10.97
CA ALA A 302 -2.09 -14.94 -10.40
C ALA A 302 -1.42 -15.92 -11.36
N ALA A 303 -1.68 -15.80 -12.67
CA ALA A 303 -1.09 -16.69 -13.67
C ALA A 303 0.44 -16.50 -13.76
N THR A 304 0.90 -15.26 -13.71
CA THR A 304 2.34 -14.94 -13.66
C THR A 304 2.99 -15.43 -12.39
N ILE A 305 2.30 -15.31 -11.24
CA ILE A 305 2.80 -15.82 -9.96
C ILE A 305 2.95 -17.35 -10.02
N CYS A 306 1.93 -18.08 -10.49
CA CYS A 306 1.99 -19.53 -10.67
C CYS A 306 3.13 -19.96 -11.59
N LYS A 307 3.25 -19.33 -12.76
CA LYS A 307 4.35 -19.61 -13.71
C LYS A 307 5.71 -19.42 -13.05
N THR A 308 5.88 -18.31 -12.32
CA THR A 308 7.14 -18.00 -11.63
C THR A 308 7.45 -19.04 -10.54
N ALA A 309 6.43 -19.51 -9.80
CA ALA A 309 6.61 -20.54 -8.79
C ALA A 309 7.07 -21.87 -9.42
N HIS A 310 6.44 -22.29 -10.53
CA HIS A 310 6.87 -23.48 -11.27
C HIS A 310 8.33 -23.38 -11.75
N GLU A 311 8.70 -22.26 -12.36
CA GLU A 311 10.08 -22.03 -12.83
C GLU A 311 11.08 -22.10 -11.67
N MET A 312 10.77 -21.49 -10.51
CA MET A 312 11.65 -21.50 -9.32
C MET A 312 11.76 -22.90 -8.70
N LEU A 313 10.70 -23.70 -8.78
CA LEU A 313 10.68 -25.07 -8.24
C LEU A 313 11.26 -26.11 -9.21
N GLY A 314 11.47 -25.75 -10.48
CA GLY A 314 11.96 -26.66 -11.51
C GLY A 314 10.93 -27.71 -11.91
N LYS A 315 9.65 -27.37 -11.83
CA LYS A 315 8.51 -28.25 -12.13
C LYS A 315 7.84 -27.87 -13.41
#